data_091a010fd03aa9ba922ee54b86caa313
#
_entry.id   091a010fd03aa9ba922ee54b86caa313
#
_cell.length_a   1.000
_cell.length_b   1.000
_cell.length_c   1.000
_cell.angle_alpha   90.00
_cell.angle_beta   90.00
_cell.angle_gamma   90.00
#
_symmetry.space_group_name_H-M   'P 1'
#
loop_
_entity.id
_entity.type
_entity.pdbx_description
1 polymer ?
#
loop_
_entity_poly.entity_id
_entity_poly.type
_entity_poly.pdbx_seq_one_letter_code
_entity_poly.pdbx_strand_id
1 'polypeptide(L)'
;MAAATGLWLRHAIPSKTYLGWIAETNKGEVAAGGGLIVIPWLPGPMTMDPRCGFIFNVYTQPAHRKQGLARKLMDAMHDYCRAEGLERVVLNASVFGKPLYDQMGYVEAEEPMMRFRL
;
A
#
# COMPACT_ATOMS: atom_id res chain seq x y z
N MET A 1 -6.48 -22.04 13.29
CA MET A 1 -6.15 -20.63 13.39
C MET A 1 -7.16 -19.80 12.63
N ALA A 2 -7.62 -18.72 13.21
CA ALA A 2 -8.61 -17.89 12.54
C ALA A 2 -7.98 -17.11 11.40
N ALA A 3 -8.57 -17.18 10.22
CA ALA A 3 -8.17 -16.37 9.09
C ALA A 3 -8.75 -14.95 9.24
N ALA A 4 -8.15 -14.01 8.54
CA ALA A 4 -8.72 -12.67 8.47
C ALA A 4 -10.06 -12.74 7.74
N THR A 5 -11.07 -12.03 8.28
CA THR A 5 -12.43 -12.08 7.75
C THR A 5 -12.82 -10.83 6.99
N GLY A 6 -12.02 -9.77 7.01
CA GLY A 6 -12.38 -8.57 6.29
C GLY A 6 -11.26 -7.56 6.24
N LEU A 7 -11.49 -6.57 5.40
CA LEU A 7 -10.63 -5.42 5.25
C LEU A 7 -11.45 -4.18 5.53
N TRP A 8 -10.88 -3.25 6.26
CA TRP A 8 -11.54 -2.00 6.58
C TRP A 8 -10.74 -0.84 6.03
N LEU A 9 -11.47 0.12 5.47
CA LEU A 9 -10.91 1.40 5.09
C LEU A 9 -11.01 2.34 6.29
N ARG A 10 -9.89 2.95 6.67
CA ARG A 10 -9.87 3.94 7.73
C ARG A 10 -9.30 5.24 7.19
N HIS A 11 -9.91 6.34 7.61
CA HIS A 11 -9.44 7.67 7.27
C HIS A 11 -8.63 8.23 8.43
N ALA A 12 -7.37 8.51 8.20
CA ALA A 12 -6.54 9.14 9.21
C ALA A 12 -6.82 10.63 9.31
N ILE A 13 -7.23 11.24 8.19
CA ILE A 13 -7.58 12.66 8.15
C ILE A 13 -8.78 12.88 7.23
N PRO A 14 -9.59 13.94 7.50
CA PRO A 14 -10.81 14.18 6.72
C PRO A 14 -10.58 14.45 5.24
N SER A 15 -9.40 14.94 4.85
CA SER A 15 -9.10 15.28 3.45
C SER A 15 -8.98 14.07 2.54
N LYS A 16 -8.98 12.87 3.08
CA LYS A 16 -8.79 11.62 2.32
C LYS A 16 -7.44 11.53 1.61
N THR A 17 -6.46 12.29 2.06
CA THR A 17 -5.11 12.18 1.53
C THR A 17 -4.30 11.09 2.22
N TYR A 18 -4.72 10.73 3.42
CA TYR A 18 -4.10 9.67 4.21
C TYR A 18 -5.15 8.62 4.54
N LEU A 19 -4.92 7.39 4.12
CA LEU A 19 -5.86 6.30 4.28
C LEU A 19 -5.14 5.08 4.84
N GLY A 20 -5.86 4.26 5.59
CA GLY A 20 -5.31 3.02 6.11
C GLY A 20 -6.27 1.87 5.90
N TRP A 21 -5.71 0.69 5.70
CA TRP A 21 -6.46 -0.56 5.61
C TRP A 21 -5.94 -1.52 6.65
N ILE A 22 -6.84 -2.25 7.27
CA ILE A 22 -6.48 -3.32 8.19
C ILE A 22 -7.22 -4.59 7.83
N ALA A 23 -6.58 -5.72 8.11
CA ALA A 23 -7.20 -7.02 8.03
C ALA A 23 -7.36 -7.54 9.45
N GLU A 24 -8.58 -7.90 9.83
CA GLU A 24 -8.87 -8.40 11.17
C GLU A 24 -9.27 -9.87 11.12
N THR A 25 -8.97 -10.58 12.20
CA THR A 25 -9.43 -11.95 12.38
C THR A 25 -10.90 -11.96 12.82
N ASN A 26 -11.50 -13.15 12.88
CA ASN A 26 -12.84 -13.33 13.40
C ASN A 26 -13.00 -12.83 14.84
N LYS A 27 -11.90 -12.75 15.59
CA LYS A 27 -11.90 -12.29 16.96
C LYS A 27 -11.62 -10.82 17.11
N GLY A 28 -11.50 -10.09 16.01
CA GLY A 28 -11.25 -8.66 16.02
C GLY A 28 -9.79 -8.27 16.20
N GLU A 29 -8.87 -9.21 16.11
CA GLU A 29 -7.43 -8.91 16.20
C GLU A 29 -6.91 -8.42 14.86
N VAL A 30 -6.05 -7.40 14.88
CA VAL A 30 -5.42 -6.90 13.66
C VAL A 30 -4.35 -7.87 13.22
N ALA A 31 -4.55 -8.47 12.04
CA ALA A 31 -3.61 -9.44 11.48
C ALA A 31 -2.61 -8.79 10.51
N ALA A 32 -3.01 -7.74 9.84
CA ALA A 32 -2.18 -7.05 8.87
C ALA A 32 -2.66 -5.62 8.67
N GLY A 33 -1.83 -4.78 8.10
CA GLY A 33 -2.19 -3.41 7.81
C GLY A 33 -1.32 -2.78 6.73
N GLY A 34 -1.80 -1.67 6.20
CA GLY A 34 -1.06 -0.87 5.23
C GLY A 34 -1.66 0.52 5.11
N GLY A 35 -0.86 1.46 4.64
CA GLY A 35 -1.29 2.84 4.50
C GLY A 35 -1.03 3.37 3.10
N LEU A 36 -1.78 4.40 2.75
CA LEU A 36 -1.66 5.10 1.47
C LEU A 36 -1.74 6.59 1.70
N ILE A 37 -0.82 7.33 1.10
CA ILE A 37 -0.89 8.78 1.02
C ILE A 37 -1.02 9.14 -0.45
N VAL A 38 -1.94 10.04 -0.79
CA VAL A 38 -2.03 10.62 -2.13
C VAL A 38 -1.28 11.94 -2.09
N ILE A 39 -0.19 12.02 -2.85
CA ILE A 39 0.69 13.19 -2.82
C ILE A 39 0.70 13.88 -4.18
N PRO A 40 0.91 15.21 -4.19
CA PRO A 40 1.18 15.91 -5.44
C PRO A 40 2.45 15.39 -6.08
N TRP A 41 2.44 15.26 -7.39
CA TRP A 41 3.59 14.74 -8.12
C TRP A 41 3.70 15.44 -9.45
N LEU A 42 4.92 15.68 -9.88
CA LEU A 42 5.12 16.33 -11.18
C LEU A 42 4.71 15.38 -12.30
N PRO A 43 3.93 15.84 -13.29
CA PRO A 43 3.68 15.04 -14.47
C PRO A 43 5.00 14.70 -15.17
N GLY A 44 5.08 13.48 -15.64
CA GLY A 44 6.28 13.00 -16.33
C GLY A 44 5.96 12.53 -17.73
N PRO A 45 6.96 11.99 -18.43
CA PRO A 45 6.72 11.52 -19.78
C PRO A 45 5.74 10.35 -19.89
N MET A 46 5.54 9.63 -18.77
CA MET A 46 4.67 8.45 -18.76
C MET A 46 3.26 8.74 -18.25
N THR A 47 3.03 9.88 -17.61
CA THR A 47 1.72 10.23 -17.09
C THR A 47 1.59 11.72 -16.91
N MET A 48 0.41 12.24 -17.15
CA MET A 48 0.06 13.64 -16.92
C MET A 48 -0.64 13.84 -15.57
N ASP A 49 -0.86 12.78 -14.81
CA ASP A 49 -1.51 12.88 -13.51
C ASP A 49 -0.61 13.63 -12.53
N PRO A 50 -1.09 14.74 -11.93
CA PRO A 50 -0.30 15.50 -10.96
C PRO A 50 -0.29 14.87 -9.57
N ARG A 51 -0.75 13.63 -9.45
CA ARG A 51 -0.85 12.93 -8.18
C ARG A 51 -0.11 11.60 -8.25
N CYS A 52 0.28 11.11 -7.09
CA CYS A 52 0.89 9.80 -6.96
C CYS A 52 0.40 9.16 -5.67
N GLY A 53 0.05 7.89 -5.71
CA GLY A 53 -0.21 7.14 -4.50
C GLY A 53 1.10 6.61 -3.93
N PHE A 54 1.32 6.81 -2.64
CA PHE A 54 2.48 6.28 -1.93
C PHE A 54 2.00 5.30 -0.87
N ILE A 55 2.34 4.03 -1.06
CA ILE A 55 1.98 2.96 -0.12
C ILE A 55 3.11 2.77 0.87
N PHE A 56 2.75 2.65 2.14
CA PHE A 56 3.74 2.55 3.22
C PHE A 56 3.21 1.69 4.36
N ASN A 57 4.13 1.24 5.21
CA ASN A 57 3.80 0.47 6.43
C ASN A 57 2.95 -0.78 6.18
N VAL A 58 3.18 -1.46 5.06
CA VAL A 58 2.53 -2.74 4.82
C VAL A 58 3.20 -3.80 5.68
N TYR A 59 2.41 -4.44 6.53
CA TYR A 59 2.94 -5.46 7.42
C TYR A 59 1.91 -6.55 7.69
N THR A 60 2.39 -7.71 8.08
CA THR A 60 1.54 -8.81 8.56
C THR A 60 2.11 -9.31 9.87
N GLN A 61 1.25 -9.47 10.88
CA GLN A 61 1.67 -10.03 12.15
C GLN A 61 2.23 -11.44 11.95
N PRO A 62 3.30 -11.81 12.68
CA PRO A 62 3.95 -13.11 12.46
C PRO A 62 3.00 -14.31 12.51
N ALA A 63 2.02 -14.28 13.42
CA ALA A 63 1.07 -15.37 13.57
C ALA A 63 0.14 -15.53 12.36
N HIS A 64 0.06 -14.54 11.50
CA HIS A 64 -0.88 -14.50 10.37
C HIS A 64 -0.20 -14.45 9.02
N ARG A 65 1.10 -14.71 8.98
CA ARG A 65 1.85 -14.73 7.73
C ARG A 65 1.50 -15.95 6.87
N LYS A 66 1.82 -15.87 5.58
CA LYS A 66 1.59 -16.94 4.60
C LYS A 66 0.10 -17.25 4.35
N GLN A 67 -0.76 -16.27 4.59
CA GLN A 67 -2.19 -16.40 4.32
C GLN A 67 -2.66 -15.46 3.21
N GLY A 68 -1.72 -14.78 2.54
CA GLY A 68 -2.05 -13.87 1.46
C GLY A 68 -2.64 -12.55 1.91
N LEU A 69 -2.48 -12.16 3.18
CA LEU A 69 -3.08 -10.93 3.70
C LEU A 69 -2.46 -9.68 3.11
N ALA A 70 -1.12 -9.66 2.98
CA ALA A 70 -0.45 -8.51 2.36
C ALA A 70 -0.94 -8.30 0.94
N ARG A 71 -1.13 -9.37 0.17
CA ARG A 71 -1.66 -9.28 -1.19
C ARG A 71 -3.06 -8.71 -1.20
N LYS A 72 -3.91 -9.17 -0.29
CA LYS A 72 -5.28 -8.65 -0.20
C LYS A 72 -5.31 -7.17 0.13
N LEU A 73 -4.45 -6.73 1.05
CA LEU A 73 -4.33 -5.31 1.37
C LEU A 73 -3.86 -4.51 0.16
N MET A 74 -2.83 -4.99 -0.53
CA MET A 74 -2.32 -4.33 -1.72
C MET A 74 -3.38 -4.23 -2.80
N ASP A 75 -4.13 -5.30 -3.03
CA ASP A 75 -5.21 -5.29 -4.02
C ASP A 75 -6.27 -4.26 -3.65
N ALA A 76 -6.65 -4.17 -2.37
CA ALA A 76 -7.63 -3.18 -1.92
C ALA A 76 -7.12 -1.75 -2.12
N MET A 77 -5.86 -1.49 -1.81
CA MET A 77 -5.28 -0.17 -2.02
C MET A 77 -5.17 0.19 -3.50
N HIS A 78 -4.80 -0.77 -4.35
CA HIS A 78 -4.78 -0.56 -5.80
C HIS A 78 -6.17 -0.27 -6.35
N ASP A 79 -7.18 -0.99 -5.87
CA ASP A 79 -8.56 -0.76 -6.30
C ASP A 79 -9.02 0.65 -5.93
N TYR A 80 -8.68 1.11 -4.73
CA TYR A 80 -8.96 2.48 -4.32
C TYR A 80 -8.29 3.48 -5.27
N CYS A 81 -7.02 3.27 -5.57
CA CYS A 81 -6.27 4.17 -6.45
C CYS A 81 -6.88 4.22 -7.85
N ARG A 82 -7.30 3.06 -8.38
CA ARG A 82 -7.95 3.00 -9.68
C ARG A 82 -9.28 3.75 -9.67
N ALA A 83 -10.06 3.56 -8.61
CA ALA A 83 -11.35 4.24 -8.48
C ALA A 83 -11.20 5.76 -8.39
N GLU A 84 -10.09 6.24 -7.80
CA GLU A 84 -9.79 7.67 -7.70
C GLU A 84 -9.10 8.23 -8.95
N GLY A 85 -8.84 7.39 -9.94
CA GLY A 85 -8.23 7.82 -11.19
C GLY A 85 -6.72 8.05 -11.09
N LEU A 86 -6.07 7.51 -10.06
CA LEU A 86 -4.62 7.60 -9.97
C LEU A 86 -3.96 6.71 -11.02
N GLU A 87 -2.95 7.24 -11.68
CA GLU A 87 -2.24 6.51 -12.74
C GLU A 87 -0.96 5.87 -12.25
N ARG A 88 -0.52 6.22 -11.03
CA ARG A 88 0.76 5.79 -10.55
C ARG A 88 0.75 5.57 -9.04
N VAL A 89 1.39 4.48 -8.63
CA VAL A 89 1.57 4.13 -7.23
C VAL A 89 3.04 3.78 -7.04
N VAL A 90 3.63 4.28 -5.96
CA VAL A 90 5.01 3.98 -5.60
C VAL A 90 5.08 3.45 -4.17
N LEU A 91 6.14 2.75 -3.87
CA LEU A 91 6.43 2.30 -2.51
C LEU A 91 7.94 2.06 -2.37
N ASN A 92 8.39 1.99 -1.13
CA ASN A 92 9.73 1.53 -0.82
C ASN A 92 9.65 0.06 -0.41
N ALA A 93 10.26 -0.82 -1.19
CA ALA A 93 10.17 -2.24 -0.95
C ALA A 93 11.16 -2.67 0.12
N SER A 94 10.65 -3.35 1.16
CA SER A 94 11.52 -4.05 2.10
C SER A 94 12.02 -5.35 1.47
N VAL A 95 13.07 -5.91 2.06
CA VAL A 95 13.59 -7.20 1.60
C VAL A 95 12.50 -8.28 1.63
N PHE A 96 11.68 -8.25 2.67
CA PHE A 96 10.63 -9.26 2.83
C PHE A 96 9.43 -9.03 1.91
N GLY A 97 9.14 -7.77 1.57
CA GLY A 97 8.00 -7.45 0.72
C GLY A 97 8.29 -7.53 -0.77
N LYS A 98 9.55 -7.38 -1.15
CA LYS A 98 9.92 -7.29 -2.57
C LYS A 98 9.43 -8.45 -3.42
N PRO A 99 9.50 -9.72 -2.99
CA PRO A 99 8.98 -10.82 -3.81
C PRO A 99 7.50 -10.67 -4.16
N LEU A 100 6.68 -10.19 -3.22
CA LEU A 100 5.27 -9.96 -3.49
C LEU A 100 5.10 -8.83 -4.50
N TYR A 101 5.81 -7.73 -4.32
CA TYR A 101 5.68 -6.59 -5.22
C TYR A 101 6.13 -6.95 -6.63
N ASP A 102 7.21 -7.71 -6.76
CA ASP A 102 7.66 -8.21 -8.06
C ASP A 102 6.56 -9.05 -8.74
N GLN A 103 5.90 -9.93 -7.98
CA GLN A 103 4.80 -10.75 -8.51
C GLN A 103 3.60 -9.91 -8.93
N MET A 104 3.38 -8.78 -8.28
CA MET A 104 2.26 -7.90 -8.60
C MET A 104 2.55 -6.98 -9.79
N GLY A 105 3.77 -6.96 -10.28
CA GLY A 105 4.14 -6.16 -11.44
C GLY A 105 4.85 -4.85 -11.11
N TYR A 106 5.25 -4.64 -9.86
CA TYR A 106 6.07 -3.49 -9.51
C TYR A 106 7.45 -3.65 -10.14
N VAL A 107 8.00 -2.53 -10.58
CA VAL A 107 9.35 -2.48 -11.14
C VAL A 107 10.16 -1.46 -10.36
N GLU A 108 11.47 -1.69 -10.27
CA GLU A 108 12.35 -0.74 -9.61
C GLU A 108 12.44 0.55 -10.42
N ALA A 109 12.42 1.68 -9.72
CA ALA A 109 12.61 2.97 -10.37
C ALA A 109 14.04 3.08 -10.91
N GLU A 110 14.18 3.68 -12.09
CA GLU A 110 15.49 3.90 -12.68
C GLU A 110 16.33 4.86 -11.85
N GLU A 111 15.66 5.86 -11.26
CA GLU A 111 16.32 6.85 -10.42
C GLU A 111 15.95 6.60 -8.97
N PRO A 112 16.88 6.07 -8.16
CA PRO A 112 16.58 5.77 -6.77
C PRO A 112 16.40 7.05 -5.96
N MET A 113 15.45 7.01 -5.02
CA MET A 113 15.31 8.06 -4.03
C MET A 113 16.53 8.06 -3.13
N MET A 114 17.11 9.24 -2.91
CA MET A 114 18.24 9.40 -2.01
C MET A 114 17.82 10.24 -0.83
N ARG A 115 18.44 10.00 0.31
CA ARG A 115 18.10 10.66 1.56
C ARG A 115 19.31 11.37 2.13
N PHE A 116 19.09 12.60 2.58
CA PHE A 116 20.12 13.39 3.26
C PHE A 116 19.53 13.89 4.58
N ARG A 117 20.26 13.67 5.66
CA ARG A 117 19.82 14.16 6.97
C ARG A 117 20.42 15.54 7.23
N LEU A 118 19.56 16.51 7.48
CA LEU A 118 19.97 17.88 7.80
C LEU A 118 20.38 18.01 9.26
#